data_d6055463e54a9a5523276aa0ed87d4bb
#
_entry.id   d6055463e54a9a5523276aa0ed87d4bb
#
_cell.length_a   1.000
_cell.length_b   1.000
_cell.length_c   1.000
_cell.angle_alpha   90.00
_cell.angle_beta   90.00
_cell.angle_gamma   90.00
#
_symmetry.space_group_name_H-M   'P 1'
#
loop_
_entity.id
_entity.type
_entity.pdbx_description
1 polymer ?
#
loop_
_entity_poly.entity_id
_entity_poly.type
_entity_poly.pdbx_seq_one_letter_code
_entity_poly.pdbx_strand_id
1 'polypeptide(L)'
;MYEHQHLKKSENEYDWLGNGIYFWENNYQRARDWARNRYGEDGMVVGAVLDLGYCLNLTDYESTGILQMGYELLKEKCQDNDLPQNKMGRSKTDLLLRNLDCAVIQTVQSIYEKRGAEQYDSVRGVFTEGKPVYPGAGIVEKTHTQICIMNPNCIKGYFAPMERNEDYKMP
;
A
#
# COMPACT_ATOMS: atom_id res chain seq x y z
N MET A 1 -6.14 9.84 -30.25
CA MET A 1 -4.97 9.81 -29.35
C MET A 1 -5.53 9.47 -27.98
N TYR A 2 -5.33 8.23 -27.48
CA TYR A 2 -5.78 7.88 -26.14
C TYR A 2 -4.80 8.52 -25.16
N GLU A 3 -5.22 9.55 -24.44
CA GLU A 3 -4.47 10.04 -23.30
C GLU A 3 -4.43 8.91 -22.27
N HIS A 4 -3.27 8.35 -22.00
CA HIS A 4 -3.06 7.39 -20.96
C HIS A 4 -3.20 8.11 -19.60
N GLN A 5 -4.43 8.23 -19.11
CA GLN A 5 -4.69 8.76 -17.78
C GLN A 5 -4.41 7.65 -16.78
N HIS A 6 -3.25 7.73 -16.14
CA HIS A 6 -2.98 6.91 -14.96
C HIS A 6 -3.81 7.40 -13.77
N LEU A 7 -4.14 6.46 -12.86
CA LEU A 7 -4.68 6.84 -11.56
C LEU A 7 -3.70 7.80 -10.86
N LYS A 8 -4.25 8.74 -10.10
CA LYS A 8 -3.43 9.71 -9.36
C LYS A 8 -2.60 9.01 -8.27
N LYS A 9 -1.31 9.30 -8.20
CA LYS A 9 -0.45 8.88 -7.10
C LYS A 9 -0.94 9.51 -5.78
N SER A 10 -0.92 8.74 -4.70
CA SER A 10 -1.01 9.25 -3.35
C SER A 10 0.36 9.72 -2.91
N GLU A 11 0.41 10.89 -2.24
CA GLU A 11 1.65 11.51 -1.77
C GLU A 11 1.45 12.08 -0.36
N ASN A 12 0.65 11.39 0.45
CA ASN A 12 0.43 11.79 1.83
C ASN A 12 1.60 11.30 2.71
N GLU A 13 1.97 12.09 3.69
CA GLU A 13 3.02 11.75 4.66
C GLU A 13 2.71 10.48 5.49
N TYR A 14 1.46 10.03 5.49
CA TYR A 14 0.99 8.86 6.24
C TYR A 14 0.64 7.66 5.37
N ASP A 15 1.00 7.66 4.11
CA ASP A 15 0.74 6.54 3.20
C ASP A 15 1.51 5.28 3.64
N TRP A 16 0.83 4.14 3.66
CA TRP A 16 1.31 2.93 4.33
C TRP A 16 2.54 2.29 3.68
N LEU A 17 2.72 2.47 2.39
CA LEU A 17 3.79 1.88 1.58
C LEU A 17 4.57 2.95 0.80
N GLY A 18 4.55 4.21 1.26
CA GLY A 18 5.18 5.33 0.56
C GLY A 18 4.32 5.90 -0.57
N ASN A 19 4.91 6.82 -1.35
CA ASN A 19 4.19 7.54 -2.41
C ASN A 19 3.98 6.66 -3.64
N GLY A 20 2.74 6.57 -4.11
CA GLY A 20 2.43 5.78 -5.30
C GLY A 20 0.94 5.56 -5.55
N ILE A 21 0.61 4.65 -6.46
CA ILE A 21 -0.76 4.27 -6.79
C ILE A 21 -1.09 2.98 -6.03
N TYR A 22 -2.13 3.03 -5.20
CA TYR A 22 -2.47 1.96 -4.27
C TYR A 22 -3.53 1.01 -4.83
N PHE A 23 -3.31 -0.29 -4.60
CA PHE A 23 -4.23 -1.36 -4.95
C PHE A 23 -4.38 -2.34 -3.78
N TRP A 24 -5.59 -2.92 -3.63
CA TRP A 24 -5.82 -4.10 -2.80
C TRP A 24 -5.57 -5.36 -3.63
N GLU A 25 -4.64 -6.20 -3.21
CA GLU A 25 -4.31 -7.42 -3.92
C GLU A 25 -5.46 -8.43 -3.78
N ASN A 26 -6.09 -8.80 -4.91
CA ASN A 26 -7.17 -9.81 -4.99
C ASN A 26 -8.30 -9.61 -3.96
N ASN A 27 -8.61 -8.36 -3.59
CA ASN A 27 -9.58 -8.07 -2.55
C ASN A 27 -10.61 -7.01 -3.01
N TYR A 28 -11.49 -7.43 -3.90
CA TYR A 28 -12.56 -6.58 -4.44
C TYR A 28 -13.47 -6.01 -3.35
N GLN A 29 -13.85 -6.83 -2.35
CA GLN A 29 -14.74 -6.39 -1.28
C GLN A 29 -14.12 -5.25 -0.46
N ARG A 30 -12.82 -5.34 -0.18
CA ARG A 30 -12.11 -4.29 0.55
C ARG A 30 -12.04 -2.98 -0.25
N ALA A 31 -11.78 -3.08 -1.56
CA ALA A 31 -11.80 -1.93 -2.46
C ALA A 31 -13.21 -1.28 -2.51
N ARG A 32 -14.26 -2.10 -2.60
CA ARG A 32 -15.65 -1.66 -2.63
C ARG A 32 -16.07 -0.97 -1.32
N ASP A 33 -15.73 -1.56 -0.17
CA ASP A 33 -16.01 -0.96 1.13
C ASP A 33 -15.34 0.40 1.28
N TRP A 34 -14.08 0.50 0.84
CA TRP A 34 -13.34 1.77 0.86
C TRP A 34 -13.98 2.81 -0.05
N ALA A 35 -14.31 2.43 -1.29
CA ALA A 35 -14.95 3.33 -2.26
C ALA A 35 -16.29 3.86 -1.73
N ARG A 36 -17.14 2.99 -1.15
CA ARG A 36 -18.40 3.39 -0.54
C ARG A 36 -18.23 4.33 0.64
N ASN A 37 -17.27 4.05 1.51
CA ASN A 37 -16.99 4.90 2.67
C ASN A 37 -16.46 6.28 2.28
N ARG A 38 -15.75 6.38 1.15
CA ARG A 38 -15.11 7.61 0.68
C ARG A 38 -16.00 8.44 -0.23
N TYR A 39 -16.76 7.79 -1.12
CA TYR A 39 -17.50 8.43 -2.21
C TYR A 39 -19.02 8.13 -2.18
N GLY A 40 -19.50 7.37 -1.21
CA GLY A 40 -20.90 6.96 -1.16
C GLY A 40 -21.28 6.00 -2.29
N GLU A 41 -22.51 6.12 -2.78
CA GLU A 41 -23.05 5.26 -3.85
C GLU A 41 -22.38 5.51 -5.22
N ASP A 42 -21.75 6.67 -5.42
CA ASP A 42 -21.00 7.01 -6.64
C ASP A 42 -19.60 6.38 -6.69
N GLY A 43 -19.21 5.70 -5.61
CA GLY A 43 -17.90 5.05 -5.50
C GLY A 43 -17.78 3.84 -6.44
N MET A 44 -16.83 3.89 -7.38
CA MET A 44 -16.54 2.80 -8.32
C MET A 44 -15.23 2.10 -7.98
N VAL A 45 -15.14 0.80 -8.30
CA VAL A 45 -13.93 0.00 -8.19
C VAL A 45 -13.37 -0.25 -9.58
N VAL A 46 -12.08 -0.02 -9.73
CA VAL A 46 -11.31 -0.32 -10.95
C VAL A 46 -10.33 -1.44 -10.62
N GLY A 47 -10.28 -2.48 -11.43
CA GLY A 47 -9.25 -3.50 -11.38
C GLY A 47 -8.05 -3.11 -12.24
N ALA A 48 -6.87 -3.65 -11.89
CA ALA A 48 -5.66 -3.48 -12.68
C ALA A 48 -4.87 -4.78 -12.79
N VAL A 49 -4.20 -4.95 -13.92
CA VAL A 49 -3.19 -6.00 -14.11
C VAL A 49 -1.83 -5.36 -13.83
N LEU A 50 -1.13 -5.89 -12.84
CA LEU A 50 0.13 -5.36 -12.35
C LEU A 50 1.28 -6.32 -12.60
N ASP A 51 2.39 -5.80 -13.08
CA ASP A 51 3.70 -6.41 -13.01
C ASP A 51 4.47 -5.65 -11.93
N LEU A 52 4.86 -6.31 -10.86
CA LEU A 52 5.43 -5.60 -9.71
C LEU A 52 6.85 -5.08 -9.94
N GLY A 53 7.51 -5.55 -11.02
CA GLY A 53 8.88 -5.15 -11.32
C GLY A 53 9.84 -5.47 -10.19
N TYR A 54 10.79 -4.57 -9.92
CA TYR A 54 11.66 -4.65 -8.75
C TYR A 54 10.86 -4.23 -7.50
N CYS A 55 10.33 -5.23 -6.78
CA CYS A 55 9.36 -5.04 -5.69
C CYS A 55 10.01 -5.15 -4.31
N LEU A 56 9.83 -4.12 -3.46
CA LEU A 56 10.09 -4.22 -2.02
C LEU A 56 8.93 -4.98 -1.36
N ASN A 57 9.07 -6.30 -1.26
CA ASN A 57 8.04 -7.16 -0.70
C ASN A 57 8.21 -7.31 0.82
N LEU A 58 7.40 -6.61 1.60
CA LEU A 58 7.46 -6.60 3.06
C LEU A 58 7.00 -7.91 3.72
N THR A 59 6.52 -8.87 2.93
CA THR A 59 6.28 -10.24 3.44
C THR A 59 7.51 -11.11 3.37
N ASP A 60 8.57 -10.63 2.73
CA ASP A 60 9.85 -11.29 2.67
C ASP A 60 10.74 -10.85 3.83
N TYR A 61 11.36 -11.81 4.50
CA TYR A 61 12.22 -11.53 5.64
C TYR A 61 13.43 -10.65 5.29
N GLU A 62 14.02 -10.81 4.10
CA GLU A 62 15.15 -10.01 3.65
C GLU A 62 14.78 -8.53 3.50
N SER A 63 13.58 -8.24 3.07
CA SER A 63 13.08 -6.87 2.92
C SER A 63 12.99 -6.10 4.25
N THR A 64 12.81 -6.80 5.36
CA THR A 64 12.76 -6.15 6.70
C THR A 64 14.11 -5.54 7.09
N GLY A 65 15.22 -6.17 6.68
CA GLY A 65 16.57 -5.63 6.89
C GLY A 65 16.80 -4.31 6.12
N ILE A 66 16.22 -4.19 4.92
CA ILE A 66 16.28 -2.96 4.11
C ILE A 66 15.53 -1.83 4.81
N LEU A 67 14.35 -2.11 5.38
CA LEU A 67 13.60 -1.11 6.15
C LEU A 67 14.35 -0.67 7.40
N GLN A 68 14.98 -1.60 8.13
CA GLN A 68 15.79 -1.28 9.30
C GLN A 68 16.96 -0.33 8.93
N MET A 69 17.67 -0.63 7.85
CA MET A 69 18.73 0.26 7.33
C MET A 69 18.16 1.65 6.97
N GLY A 70 17.01 1.70 6.28
CA GLY A 70 16.32 2.95 5.95
C GLY A 70 15.94 3.76 7.19
N TYR A 71 15.48 3.10 8.24
CA TYR A 71 15.15 3.73 9.52
C TYR A 71 16.38 4.35 10.21
N GLU A 72 17.49 3.62 10.31
CA GLU A 72 18.73 4.15 10.94
C GLU A 72 19.24 5.40 10.18
N LEU A 73 19.22 5.36 8.86
CA LEU A 73 19.63 6.52 8.06
C LEU A 73 18.66 7.71 8.16
N LEU A 74 17.36 7.45 8.29
CA LEU A 74 16.36 8.49 8.56
C LEU A 74 16.61 9.13 9.93
N LYS A 75 16.87 8.30 10.94
CA LYS A 75 17.15 8.73 12.31
C LYS A 75 18.40 9.61 12.39
N GLU A 76 19.49 9.22 11.76
CA GLU A 76 20.72 10.03 11.65
C GLU A 76 20.45 11.41 11.03
N LYS A 77 19.58 11.45 10.00
CA LYS A 77 19.22 12.69 9.31
C LYS A 77 18.35 13.63 10.17
N CYS A 78 17.44 13.08 10.96
CA CYS A 78 16.42 13.84 11.69
C CYS A 78 16.86 14.34 13.08
N GLN A 79 18.11 14.09 13.53
CA GLN A 79 18.58 14.52 14.86
C GLN A 79 17.55 14.23 15.96
N ASP A 80 17.25 12.99 16.22
CA ASP A 80 16.41 12.37 17.29
C ASP A 80 15.04 13.07 17.64
N ASN A 81 14.89 14.38 17.47
CA ASN A 81 13.70 15.12 17.90
C ASN A 81 12.64 15.33 16.81
N ASP A 82 12.99 15.16 15.53
CA ASP A 82 12.09 15.39 14.37
C ASP A 82 11.66 14.12 13.65
N LEU A 83 11.91 12.96 14.26
CA LEU A 83 11.55 11.67 13.66
C LEU A 83 10.02 11.53 13.58
N PRO A 84 9.43 11.32 12.40
CA PRO A 84 8.00 11.10 12.27
C PRO A 84 7.53 9.94 13.15
N GLN A 85 6.30 10.02 13.63
CA GLN A 85 5.70 8.98 14.48
C GLN A 85 4.46 8.42 13.81
N ASN A 86 4.31 7.09 13.83
CA ASN A 86 3.05 6.47 13.48
C ASN A 86 1.98 6.84 14.52
N LYS A 87 0.79 7.20 14.07
CA LYS A 87 -0.30 7.66 14.93
C LYS A 87 -1.51 6.76 14.80
N MET A 88 -2.21 6.61 15.90
CA MET A 88 -3.52 5.98 15.90
C MET A 88 -4.48 6.81 15.04
N GLY A 89 -5.35 6.12 14.28
CA GLY A 89 -6.46 6.76 13.62
C GLY A 89 -7.59 7.11 14.60
N ARG A 90 -8.81 7.22 14.10
CA ARG A 90 -10.00 7.42 14.95
C ARG A 90 -10.29 6.22 15.86
N SER A 91 -9.90 5.03 15.45
CA SER A 91 -9.92 3.83 16.29
C SER A 91 -8.63 3.75 17.12
N LYS A 92 -8.76 3.44 18.42
CA LYS A 92 -7.60 3.28 19.31
C LYS A 92 -6.81 1.99 19.08
N THR A 93 -7.24 1.16 18.14
CA THR A 93 -6.64 -0.16 17.87
C THR A 93 -5.81 -0.21 16.59
N ASP A 94 -5.94 0.79 15.69
CA ASP A 94 -5.33 0.76 14.38
C ASP A 94 -4.37 1.93 14.17
N LEU A 95 -3.12 1.65 13.80
CA LEU A 95 -2.13 2.62 13.36
C LEU A 95 -2.44 3.04 11.91
N LEU A 96 -3.42 3.94 11.72
CA LEU A 96 -3.88 4.34 10.40
C LEU A 96 -3.02 5.44 9.75
N LEU A 97 -2.32 6.23 10.56
CA LEU A 97 -1.43 7.28 10.08
C LEU A 97 0.02 6.82 10.25
N ARG A 98 0.58 6.26 9.18
CA ARG A 98 1.89 5.59 9.21
C ARG A 98 3.01 6.50 8.75
N ASN A 99 3.12 7.69 9.36
CA ASN A 99 4.10 8.69 8.99
C ASN A 99 5.55 8.19 9.07
N LEU A 100 5.87 7.39 10.09
CA LEU A 100 7.21 6.82 10.22
C LEU A 100 7.49 5.79 9.12
N ASP A 101 6.56 4.84 8.90
CA ASP A 101 6.72 3.80 7.88
C ASP A 101 6.84 4.41 6.49
N CYS A 102 6.00 5.42 6.18
CA CYS A 102 6.08 6.18 4.94
C CYS A 102 7.47 6.82 4.76
N ALA A 103 7.95 7.55 5.78
CA ALA A 103 9.24 8.23 5.74
C ALA A 103 10.42 7.25 5.58
N VAL A 104 10.36 6.09 6.22
CA VAL A 104 11.39 5.03 6.07
C VAL A 104 11.42 4.52 4.64
N ILE A 105 10.28 4.17 4.04
CA ILE A 105 10.21 3.68 2.66
C ILE A 105 10.69 4.75 1.68
N GLN A 106 10.30 6.02 1.86
CA GLN A 106 10.78 7.14 1.03
C GLN A 106 12.30 7.34 1.18
N THR A 107 12.83 7.13 2.39
CA THR A 107 14.27 7.23 2.63
C THR A 107 15.02 6.13 1.88
N VAL A 108 14.53 4.88 1.89
CA VAL A 108 15.10 3.79 1.10
C VAL A 108 15.16 4.17 -0.39
N GLN A 109 14.04 4.61 -0.98
CA GLN A 109 13.99 5.04 -2.38
C GLN A 109 15.00 6.15 -2.69
N SER A 110 15.04 7.20 -1.86
CA SER A 110 15.97 8.32 -2.04
C SER A 110 17.45 7.92 -1.98
N ILE A 111 17.80 6.92 -1.18
CA ILE A 111 19.17 6.41 -1.09
C ILE A 111 19.56 5.66 -2.36
N TYR A 112 18.67 4.79 -2.87
CA TYR A 112 18.90 4.06 -4.11
C TYR A 112 19.07 5.04 -5.28
N GLU A 113 18.20 6.05 -5.38
CA GLU A 113 18.29 7.11 -6.36
C GLU A 113 19.65 7.84 -6.31
N LYS A 114 20.07 8.31 -5.12
CA LYS A 114 21.33 9.04 -4.94
C LYS A 114 22.57 8.21 -5.25
N ARG A 115 22.50 6.91 -5.09
CA ARG A 115 23.58 5.97 -5.41
C ARG A 115 23.58 5.55 -6.88
N GLY A 116 22.61 6.00 -7.69
CA GLY A 116 22.42 5.55 -9.07
C GLY A 116 22.07 4.06 -9.15
N ALA A 117 21.55 3.48 -8.06
CA ALA A 117 21.09 2.11 -8.02
C ALA A 117 19.65 2.00 -8.50
N GLU A 118 19.24 0.80 -8.89
CA GLU A 118 17.88 0.52 -9.33
C GLU A 118 16.91 0.79 -8.17
N GLN A 119 15.92 1.67 -8.41
CA GLN A 119 14.88 1.98 -7.45
C GLN A 119 13.80 0.90 -7.47
N TYR A 120 13.06 0.76 -6.37
CA TYR A 120 11.90 -0.12 -6.35
C TYR A 120 10.77 0.43 -7.20
N ASP A 121 10.23 -0.41 -8.08
CA ASP A 121 9.07 -0.12 -8.91
C ASP A 121 7.77 -0.18 -8.11
N SER A 122 7.74 -1.01 -7.09
CA SER A 122 6.57 -1.22 -6.23
C SER A 122 6.95 -1.61 -4.81
N VAL A 123 6.01 -1.44 -3.89
CA VAL A 123 6.08 -1.95 -2.52
C VAL A 123 4.82 -2.76 -2.23
N ARG A 124 4.98 -3.95 -1.63
CA ARG A 124 3.89 -4.85 -1.27
C ARG A 124 3.95 -5.18 0.22
N GLY A 125 2.82 -5.08 0.93
CA GLY A 125 2.78 -5.37 2.36
C GLY A 125 1.42 -5.88 2.82
N VAL A 126 1.42 -6.61 3.95
CA VAL A 126 0.21 -7.08 4.63
C VAL A 126 -0.13 -6.15 5.77
N PHE A 127 -1.40 -5.80 5.87
CA PHE A 127 -1.94 -4.93 6.90
C PHE A 127 -3.14 -5.55 7.60
N THR A 128 -3.31 -5.18 8.84
CA THR A 128 -4.43 -5.60 9.68
C THR A 128 -5.17 -4.37 10.17
N GLU A 129 -6.50 -4.37 10.01
CA GLU A 129 -7.39 -3.32 10.51
C GLU A 129 -8.63 -3.94 11.15
N GLY A 130 -9.29 -3.18 12.02
CA GLY A 130 -10.54 -3.58 12.64
C GLY A 130 -10.33 -4.36 13.94
N LYS A 131 -11.27 -5.24 14.26
CA LYS A 131 -11.33 -5.97 15.52
C LYS A 131 -10.97 -7.45 15.31
N PRO A 132 -10.57 -8.17 16.37
CA PRO A 132 -10.51 -9.62 16.32
C PRO A 132 -11.85 -10.21 15.86
N VAL A 133 -11.83 -11.21 14.97
CA VAL A 133 -13.05 -11.83 14.40
C VAL A 133 -13.89 -12.58 15.46
N TYR A 134 -13.29 -12.95 16.58
CA TYR A 134 -13.96 -13.48 17.81
C TYR A 134 -13.10 -13.15 19.03
N PRO A 135 -13.64 -13.22 20.25
CA PRO A 135 -12.89 -12.95 21.47
C PRO A 135 -11.63 -13.81 21.60
N GLY A 136 -10.46 -13.16 21.73
CA GLY A 136 -9.16 -13.86 21.83
C GLY A 136 -8.55 -14.28 20.49
N ALA A 137 -9.18 -13.96 19.33
CA ALA A 137 -8.60 -14.28 18.03
C ALA A 137 -7.35 -13.45 17.73
N GLY A 138 -6.33 -14.10 17.16
CA GLY A 138 -5.21 -13.44 16.49
C GLY A 138 -5.54 -12.98 15.05
N ILE A 139 -6.70 -13.39 14.52
CA ILE A 139 -7.18 -13.02 13.19
C ILE A 139 -8.06 -11.77 13.30
N VAL A 140 -7.80 -10.78 12.43
CA VAL A 140 -8.45 -9.48 12.42
C VAL A 140 -9.34 -9.35 11.18
N GLU A 141 -10.51 -8.69 11.33
CA GLU A 141 -11.58 -8.60 10.33
C GLU A 141 -11.12 -8.11 8.95
N LYS A 142 -10.17 -7.19 8.93
CA LYS A 142 -9.74 -6.49 7.72
C LYS A 142 -8.26 -6.72 7.42
N THR A 143 -7.79 -7.94 7.61
CA THR A 143 -6.46 -8.33 7.14
C THR A 143 -6.46 -8.37 5.63
N HIS A 144 -5.53 -7.66 5.01
CA HIS A 144 -5.43 -7.55 3.56
C HIS A 144 -4.00 -7.23 3.12
N THR A 145 -3.72 -7.50 1.85
CA THR A 145 -2.48 -7.07 1.19
C THR A 145 -2.74 -5.81 0.37
N GLN A 146 -1.84 -4.84 0.48
CA GLN A 146 -1.79 -3.69 -0.42
C GLN A 146 -0.53 -3.72 -1.27
N ILE A 147 -0.66 -3.16 -2.46
CA ILE A 147 0.43 -2.92 -3.40
C ILE A 147 0.45 -1.41 -3.68
N CYS A 148 1.61 -0.79 -3.51
CA CYS A 148 1.87 0.59 -3.92
C CYS A 148 2.74 0.56 -5.17
N ILE A 149 2.23 1.03 -6.30
CA ILE A 149 2.97 1.16 -7.56
C ILE A 149 3.62 2.53 -7.61
N MET A 150 4.95 2.55 -7.57
CA MET A 150 5.77 3.75 -7.67
C MET A 150 6.11 4.07 -9.14
N ASN A 151 6.39 3.04 -9.95
CA ASN A 151 6.61 3.13 -11.39
C ASN A 151 5.32 2.81 -12.15
N PRO A 152 4.61 3.78 -12.76
CA PRO A 152 3.35 3.54 -13.47
C PRO A 152 3.45 2.54 -14.63
N ASN A 153 4.64 2.30 -15.19
CA ASN A 153 4.84 1.29 -16.25
C ASN A 153 4.59 -0.15 -15.76
N CYS A 154 4.53 -0.35 -14.45
CA CYS A 154 4.11 -1.61 -13.84
C CYS A 154 2.61 -1.91 -14.03
N ILE A 155 1.80 -0.92 -14.38
CA ILE A 155 0.37 -1.10 -14.65
C ILE A 155 0.20 -1.48 -16.13
N LYS A 156 -0.16 -2.73 -16.39
CA LYS A 156 -0.30 -3.26 -17.75
C LYS A 156 -1.69 -3.03 -18.35
N GLY A 157 -2.66 -2.68 -17.52
CA GLY A 157 -4.01 -2.35 -17.96
C GLY A 157 -4.99 -2.20 -16.82
N TYR A 158 -6.11 -1.56 -17.11
CA TYR A 158 -7.24 -1.42 -16.20
C TYR A 158 -8.45 -2.17 -16.74
N PHE A 159 -9.31 -2.63 -15.86
CA PHE A 159 -10.57 -3.27 -16.22
C PHE A 159 -11.68 -2.93 -15.23
N ALA A 160 -12.93 -2.95 -15.70
CA ALA A 160 -14.08 -2.93 -14.82
C ALA A 160 -14.30 -4.35 -14.26
N PRO A 161 -14.32 -4.55 -12.93
CA PRO A 161 -14.65 -5.84 -12.37
C PRO A 161 -16.07 -6.27 -12.83
N MET A 162 -16.19 -7.47 -13.35
CA MET A 162 -17.49 -8.02 -13.78
C MET A 162 -18.24 -8.61 -12.59
N GLU A 163 -19.56 -8.51 -12.61
CA GLU A 163 -20.41 -9.27 -11.69
C GLU A 163 -20.34 -10.77 -12.01
N ARG A 164 -20.44 -11.57 -10.96
CA ARG A 164 -20.47 -13.03 -11.11
C ARG A 164 -21.71 -13.43 -11.92
N ASN A 165 -21.52 -14.26 -12.94
CA ASN A 165 -22.61 -14.98 -13.58
C ASN A 165 -22.90 -16.25 -12.78
N GLU A 166 -24.07 -16.33 -12.14
CA GLU A 166 -24.45 -17.44 -11.25
C GLU A 166 -24.74 -18.75 -12.00
N ASP A 167 -24.97 -18.69 -13.32
CA ASP A 167 -25.22 -19.87 -14.15
C ASP A 167 -23.97 -20.73 -14.33
N TYR A 168 -22.77 -20.20 -13.98
CA TYR A 168 -21.51 -20.88 -14.13
C TYR A 168 -20.82 -21.11 -12.79
N LYS A 169 -20.23 -22.30 -12.63
CA LYS A 169 -19.36 -22.56 -11.47
C LYS A 169 -18.10 -21.69 -11.56
N MET A 170 -17.65 -21.21 -10.40
CA MET A 170 -16.30 -20.65 -10.29
C MET A 170 -15.27 -21.73 -10.56
N PRO A 171 -14.22 -21.45 -11.33
CA PRO A 171 -13.13 -22.40 -11.59
C PRO A 171 -12.35 -22.73 -10.30
#